data_455c45748ca78a73fec3a8282976b1b2
#
_entry.id   455c45748ca78a73fec3a8282976b1b2
#
_cell.length_a   1.000
_cell.length_b   1.000
_cell.length_c   1.000
_cell.angle_alpha   90.00
_cell.angle_beta   90.00
_cell.angle_gamma   90.00
#
_symmetry.space_group_name_H-M   'P 1'
#
loop_
_entity.id
_entity.type
_entity.pdbx_description
1 polymer ?
#
loop_
_entity_poly.entity_id
_entity_poly.type
_entity_poly.pdbx_seq_one_letter_code
_entity_poly.pdbx_strand_id
1 'polypeptide(L)'
;MARTIETGDLFFCYRPRVDVDRVRGPDDIARFYVVLKPRARAVFRRIIVGRKRLPDVGGHERTWGFVDLVASRPEDVEDELDPETYETRTRGVRVVPPVRPAGEAVYVIADHDGHTHLAHVLELPRTPGPVQEELGIRREASLIVTVRNPEADAPPQAGLPSGRRARY
;
A
#
# COMPACT_ATOMS: atom_id res chain seq x y z
N MET A 1 -21.67 18.10 1.91
CA MET A 1 -22.07 17.06 0.94
C MET A 1 -20.81 16.44 0.37
N ALA A 2 -20.69 15.12 0.40
CA ALA A 2 -19.51 14.45 -0.11
C ALA A 2 -19.42 14.53 -1.64
N ARG A 3 -18.24 14.85 -2.17
CA ARG A 3 -17.96 14.92 -3.61
C ARG A 3 -17.01 13.79 -3.98
N THR A 4 -17.46 12.87 -4.83
CA THR A 4 -16.60 11.81 -5.37
C THR A 4 -15.56 12.41 -6.31
N ILE A 5 -14.28 12.09 -6.06
CA ILE A 5 -13.15 12.51 -6.89
C ILE A 5 -12.76 11.38 -7.85
N GLU A 6 -12.70 10.15 -7.34
CA GLU A 6 -12.23 9.00 -8.09
C GLU A 6 -12.83 7.70 -7.56
N THR A 7 -13.04 6.72 -8.42
CA THR A 7 -13.43 5.36 -8.07
C THR A 7 -12.57 4.36 -8.83
N GLY A 8 -12.39 3.17 -8.27
CA GLY A 8 -11.58 2.14 -8.92
C GLY A 8 -11.49 0.84 -8.14
N ASP A 9 -10.57 0.02 -8.57
CA ASP A 9 -10.21 -1.23 -7.92
C ASP A 9 -8.94 -1.02 -7.08
N LEU A 10 -8.89 -1.68 -5.92
CA LEU A 10 -7.81 -1.56 -4.96
C LEU A 10 -7.28 -2.96 -4.64
N PHE A 11 -5.96 -3.11 -4.64
CA PHE A 11 -5.29 -4.37 -4.33
C PHE A 11 -4.38 -4.17 -3.12
N PHE A 12 -4.53 -5.06 -2.13
CA PHE A 12 -3.63 -5.17 -1.00
C PHE A 12 -2.59 -6.23 -1.28
N CYS A 13 -1.32 -5.91 -1.14
CA CYS A 13 -0.21 -6.81 -1.39
C CYS A 13 0.86 -6.64 -0.31
N TYR A 14 1.57 -7.72 0.03
CA TYR A 14 2.67 -7.66 0.97
C TYR A 14 3.87 -8.47 0.47
N ARG A 15 5.06 -8.03 0.83
CA ARG A 15 6.30 -8.76 0.59
C ARG A 15 6.78 -9.38 1.91
N PRO A 16 6.92 -10.70 1.99
CA PRO A 16 7.55 -11.34 3.14
C PRO A 16 9.01 -10.90 3.27
N ARG A 17 9.56 -11.04 4.46
CA ARG A 17 11.01 -10.91 4.66
C ARG A 17 11.76 -12.04 3.98
N VAL A 18 13.04 -11.81 3.75
CA VAL A 18 13.97 -12.82 3.23
C VAL A 18 13.94 -14.06 4.13
N ASP A 19 13.89 -15.23 3.51
CA ASP A 19 13.83 -16.54 4.15
C ASP A 19 12.58 -16.82 4.99
N VAL A 20 11.51 -16.04 4.81
CA VAL A 20 10.21 -16.27 5.45
C VAL A 20 9.26 -16.94 4.47
N ASP A 21 9.05 -18.24 4.62
CA ASP A 21 8.08 -18.98 3.80
C ASP A 21 6.63 -18.75 4.26
N ARG A 22 6.43 -18.65 5.57
CA ARG A 22 5.12 -18.46 6.17
C ARG A 22 5.11 -17.24 7.07
N VAL A 23 4.32 -16.25 6.69
CA VAL A 23 4.08 -15.05 7.49
C VAL A 23 3.17 -15.38 8.67
N ARG A 24 3.63 -15.06 9.89
CA ARG A 24 2.90 -15.25 11.14
C ARG A 24 2.49 -13.94 11.82
N GLY A 25 3.09 -12.83 11.40
CA GLY A 25 2.81 -11.50 11.95
C GLY A 25 3.53 -10.38 11.19
N PRO A 26 3.35 -9.12 11.60
CA PRO A 26 3.91 -7.95 10.92
C PRO A 26 5.45 -7.96 10.83
N ASP A 27 6.11 -8.61 11.78
CA ASP A 27 7.57 -8.72 11.81
C ASP A 27 8.13 -9.57 10.67
N ASP A 28 7.32 -10.48 10.13
CA ASP A 28 7.67 -11.32 9.00
C ASP A 28 7.48 -10.61 7.65
N ILE A 29 6.92 -9.40 7.67
CA ILE A 29 6.62 -8.61 6.49
C ILE A 29 7.73 -7.57 6.27
N ALA A 30 8.28 -7.54 5.05
CA ALA A 30 9.25 -6.53 4.64
C ALA A 30 8.55 -5.24 4.18
N ARG A 31 7.48 -5.37 3.39
CA ARG A 31 6.71 -4.26 2.81
C ARG A 31 5.24 -4.61 2.74
N PHE A 32 4.40 -3.59 2.92
CA PHE A 32 2.97 -3.66 2.64
C PHE A 32 2.62 -2.58 1.62
N TYR A 33 1.88 -2.96 0.58
CA TYR A 33 1.50 -2.11 -0.53
C TYR A 33 0.00 -2.05 -0.71
N VAL A 34 -0.47 -0.90 -1.15
CA VAL A 34 -1.81 -0.70 -1.69
C VAL A 34 -1.66 -0.22 -3.13
N VAL A 35 -2.26 -0.91 -4.07
CA VAL A 35 -2.28 -0.53 -5.48
C VAL A 35 -3.66 -0.03 -5.83
N LEU A 36 -3.76 1.20 -6.34
CA LEU A 36 -4.98 1.81 -6.83
C LEU A 36 -5.02 1.76 -8.34
N LYS A 37 -6.13 1.27 -8.89
CA LYS A 37 -6.44 1.24 -10.32
C LYS A 37 -7.73 2.03 -10.57
N PRO A 38 -7.64 3.32 -10.92
CA PRO A 38 -8.82 4.13 -11.24
C PRO A 38 -9.57 3.57 -12.46
N ARG A 39 -10.89 3.64 -12.44
CA ARG A 39 -11.71 3.21 -13.60
C ARG A 39 -11.65 4.19 -14.76
N ALA A 40 -11.50 5.49 -14.48
CA ALA A 40 -11.54 6.54 -15.49
C ALA A 40 -10.20 6.80 -16.18
N ARG A 41 -9.11 6.21 -15.72
CA ARG A 41 -7.75 6.47 -16.21
C ARG A 41 -6.95 5.17 -16.32
N ALA A 42 -6.16 5.04 -17.39
CA ALA A 42 -5.16 3.98 -17.51
C ALA A 42 -3.92 4.34 -16.68
N VAL A 43 -4.03 4.29 -15.37
CA VAL A 43 -2.95 4.59 -14.45
C VAL A 43 -3.04 3.67 -13.23
N PHE A 44 -1.88 3.27 -12.72
CA PHE A 44 -1.75 2.52 -11.47
C PHE A 44 -0.95 3.36 -10.49
N ARG A 45 -1.37 3.41 -9.24
CA ARG A 45 -0.62 4.06 -8.16
C ARG A 45 -0.30 3.05 -7.09
N ARG A 46 0.97 2.85 -6.80
CA ARG A 46 1.40 2.02 -5.69
C ARG A 46 1.70 2.90 -4.48
N ILE A 47 1.09 2.54 -3.36
CA ILE A 47 1.27 3.18 -2.07
C ILE A 47 2.05 2.22 -1.17
N ILE A 48 3.15 2.66 -0.59
CA ILE A 48 3.83 1.95 0.50
C ILE A 48 3.17 2.35 1.82
N VAL A 49 2.72 1.36 2.59
CA VAL A 49 2.16 1.57 3.93
C VAL A 49 3.29 1.58 4.96
N GLY A 50 3.48 2.72 5.62
CA GLY A 50 4.68 2.99 6.41
C GLY A 50 4.88 2.07 7.62
N ARG A 51 3.81 1.76 8.35
CA ARG A 51 3.85 0.87 9.54
C ARG A 51 3.55 -0.59 9.24
N LYS A 52 3.51 -0.97 7.97
CA LYS A 52 3.13 -2.32 7.50
C LYS A 52 1.73 -2.75 7.96
N ARG A 53 0.91 -1.79 8.34
CA ARG A 53 -0.47 -1.96 8.78
C ARG A 53 -1.25 -0.70 8.45
N LEU A 54 -2.50 -0.86 8.03
CA LEU A 54 -3.42 0.27 7.86
C LEU A 54 -3.75 0.87 9.23
N PRO A 55 -4.01 2.19 9.30
CA PRO A 55 -4.39 2.84 10.55
C PRO A 55 -5.74 2.34 11.04
N ASP A 56 -5.92 2.35 12.35
CA ASP A 56 -7.22 2.08 12.95
C ASP A 56 -8.22 3.19 12.60
N VAL A 57 -9.43 2.80 12.22
CA VAL A 57 -10.49 3.73 11.77
C VAL A 57 -10.88 4.74 12.86
N GLY A 58 -10.68 4.42 14.13
CA GLY A 58 -10.89 5.33 15.26
C GLY A 58 -9.66 6.16 15.64
N GLY A 59 -8.50 5.88 15.05
CA GLY A 59 -7.27 6.63 15.29
C GLY A 59 -7.19 7.85 14.37
N HIS A 60 -6.76 8.98 14.91
CA HIS A 60 -6.54 10.19 14.10
C HIS A 60 -5.20 10.16 13.33
N GLU A 61 -4.77 8.98 12.88
CA GLU A 61 -3.55 8.83 12.08
C GLU A 61 -3.76 9.40 10.69
N ARG A 62 -3.05 10.49 10.38
CA ARG A 62 -3.14 11.19 9.10
C ARG A 62 -2.11 10.73 8.07
N THR A 63 -1.02 10.12 8.52
CA THR A 63 0.08 9.67 7.66
C THR A 63 0.24 8.17 7.79
N TRP A 64 -0.27 7.41 6.82
CA TRP A 64 -0.23 5.96 6.85
C TRP A 64 0.55 5.36 5.68
N GLY A 65 0.73 6.11 4.59
CA GLY A 65 1.46 5.66 3.42
C GLY A 65 1.74 6.80 2.46
N PHE A 66 2.47 6.50 1.40
CA PHE A 66 2.78 7.45 0.34
C PHE A 66 2.90 6.72 -1.00
N VAL A 67 2.54 7.42 -2.07
CA VAL A 67 2.69 6.92 -3.45
C VAL A 67 4.17 6.90 -3.79
N ASP A 68 4.72 5.72 -4.12
CA ASP A 68 6.11 5.54 -4.53
C ASP A 68 6.26 5.26 -6.03
N LEU A 69 5.20 4.81 -6.68
CA LEU A 69 5.18 4.50 -8.10
C LEU A 69 3.84 4.93 -8.70
N VAL A 70 3.91 5.61 -9.84
CA VAL A 70 2.79 5.83 -10.76
C VAL A 70 3.18 5.26 -12.12
N ALA A 71 2.38 4.36 -12.66
CA ALA A 71 2.64 3.67 -13.92
C ALA A 71 1.39 3.66 -14.78
N SER A 72 1.56 3.66 -16.10
CA SER A 72 0.46 3.57 -17.08
C SER A 72 0.17 2.13 -17.53
N ARG A 73 1.09 1.21 -17.27
CA ARG A 73 0.99 -0.20 -17.66
C ARG A 73 1.05 -1.08 -16.41
N PRO A 74 0.26 -2.16 -16.34
CA PRO A 74 0.30 -3.09 -15.22
C PRO A 74 1.68 -3.75 -15.06
N GLU A 75 2.36 -4.06 -16.16
CA GLU A 75 3.69 -4.70 -16.16
C GLU A 75 4.72 -3.87 -15.36
N ASP A 76 4.67 -2.54 -15.47
CA ASP A 76 5.60 -1.66 -14.75
C ASP A 76 5.39 -1.72 -13.23
N VAL A 77 4.21 -2.14 -12.78
CA VAL A 77 3.94 -2.38 -11.36
C VAL A 77 4.34 -3.80 -10.96
N GLU A 78 4.10 -4.78 -11.84
CA GLU A 78 4.38 -6.20 -11.61
C GLU A 78 5.89 -6.48 -11.51
N ASP A 79 6.71 -5.88 -12.38
CA ASP A 79 8.17 -6.05 -12.38
C ASP A 79 8.80 -5.78 -11.01
N GLU A 80 8.24 -4.86 -10.25
CA GLU A 80 8.71 -4.52 -8.90
C GLU A 80 8.15 -5.46 -7.81
N LEU A 81 7.24 -6.34 -8.17
CA LEU A 81 6.62 -7.32 -7.27
C LEU A 81 7.27 -8.70 -7.36
N ASP A 82 8.10 -8.91 -8.38
CA ASP A 82 8.82 -10.16 -8.61
C ASP A 82 9.87 -10.48 -7.53
N PRO A 83 10.28 -11.73 -7.39
CA PRO A 83 11.37 -12.10 -6.51
C PRO A 83 12.69 -11.46 -6.96
N GLU A 84 13.48 -11.00 -6.00
CA GLU A 84 14.80 -10.44 -6.24
C GLU A 84 15.87 -11.34 -5.64
N THR A 85 17.00 -11.50 -6.35
CA THR A 85 18.18 -12.20 -5.84
C THR A 85 19.32 -11.21 -5.61
N TYR A 86 19.99 -11.32 -4.47
CA TYR A 86 21.18 -10.54 -4.19
C TYR A 86 22.22 -11.37 -3.46
N GLU A 87 23.49 -11.05 -3.68
CA GLU A 87 24.60 -11.70 -3.03
C GLU A 87 25.09 -10.90 -1.83
N THR A 88 25.33 -11.58 -0.72
CA THR A 88 25.89 -10.97 0.48
C THR A 88 27.33 -11.44 0.71
N ARG A 89 28.20 -10.58 1.24
CA ARG A 89 29.60 -10.90 1.51
C ARG A 89 29.79 -12.07 2.48
N THR A 90 28.83 -12.33 3.36
CA THR A 90 28.99 -13.28 4.48
C THR A 90 27.98 -14.41 4.50
N ARG A 91 26.85 -14.27 3.79
CA ARG A 91 25.73 -15.22 3.85
C ARG A 91 25.34 -15.82 2.50
N GLY A 92 26.16 -15.58 1.46
CA GLY A 92 25.88 -16.08 0.11
C GLY A 92 24.69 -15.43 -0.57
N VAL A 93 24.10 -16.14 -1.52
CA VAL A 93 22.94 -15.67 -2.29
C VAL A 93 21.68 -15.71 -1.42
N ARG A 94 20.96 -14.61 -1.41
CA ARG A 94 19.68 -14.47 -0.72
C ARG A 94 18.57 -14.19 -1.73
N VAL A 95 17.41 -14.76 -1.50
CA VAL A 95 16.22 -14.54 -2.31
C VAL A 95 15.22 -13.71 -1.53
N VAL A 96 14.88 -12.55 -2.08
CA VAL A 96 13.74 -11.77 -1.59
C VAL A 96 12.49 -12.40 -2.17
N PRO A 97 11.53 -12.87 -1.35
CA PRO A 97 10.33 -13.51 -1.86
C PRO A 97 9.50 -12.55 -2.73
N PRO A 98 8.70 -13.09 -3.67
CA PRO A 98 7.77 -12.27 -4.44
C PRO A 98 6.71 -11.63 -3.54
N VAL A 99 6.10 -10.58 -4.03
CA VAL A 99 4.95 -9.96 -3.37
C VAL A 99 3.74 -10.90 -3.47
N ARG A 100 3.00 -11.00 -2.37
CA ARG A 100 1.82 -11.85 -2.25
C ARG A 100 0.56 -11.00 -2.16
N PRO A 101 -0.55 -11.42 -2.80
CA PRO A 101 -1.83 -10.74 -2.62
C PRO A 101 -2.36 -10.95 -1.20
N ALA A 102 -2.97 -9.91 -0.63
CA ALA A 102 -3.66 -9.95 0.65
C ALA A 102 -5.15 -9.60 0.54
N GLY A 103 -5.58 -9.04 -0.58
CA GLY A 103 -6.99 -8.74 -0.81
C GLY A 103 -7.23 -7.87 -2.02
N GLU A 104 -8.48 -7.92 -2.48
CA GLU A 104 -9.01 -7.08 -3.55
C GLU A 104 -10.23 -6.33 -3.03
N ALA A 105 -10.38 -5.08 -3.41
CA ALA A 105 -11.44 -4.20 -2.97
C ALA A 105 -11.86 -3.23 -4.08
N VAL A 106 -13.03 -2.66 -3.94
CA VAL A 106 -13.40 -1.43 -4.66
C VAL A 106 -13.17 -0.23 -3.77
N TYR A 107 -12.80 0.90 -4.35
CA TYR A 107 -12.58 2.13 -3.59
C TYR A 107 -13.26 3.34 -4.19
N VAL A 108 -13.45 4.32 -3.33
CA VAL A 108 -13.81 5.69 -3.70
C VAL A 108 -12.86 6.65 -2.99
N ILE A 109 -12.35 7.64 -3.74
CA ILE A 109 -11.76 8.83 -3.14
C ILE A 109 -12.83 9.93 -3.19
N ALA A 110 -13.16 10.47 -2.04
CA ALA A 110 -14.17 11.50 -1.90
C ALA A 110 -13.69 12.63 -0.98
N ASP A 111 -14.12 13.84 -1.31
CA ASP A 111 -13.91 15.01 -0.47
C ASP A 111 -15.18 15.27 0.35
N HIS A 112 -15.02 15.43 1.65
CA HIS A 112 -16.09 15.68 2.60
C HIS A 112 -15.59 16.62 3.69
N ASP A 113 -16.26 17.76 3.85
CA ASP A 113 -16.01 18.78 4.88
C ASP A 113 -14.52 19.19 4.99
N GLY A 114 -13.86 19.35 3.84
CA GLY A 114 -12.45 19.78 3.77
C GLY A 114 -11.44 18.67 4.02
N HIS A 115 -11.88 17.41 4.09
CA HIS A 115 -11.02 16.24 4.19
C HIS A 115 -11.23 15.31 3.00
N THR A 116 -10.13 14.79 2.47
CA THR A 116 -10.18 13.77 1.43
C THR A 116 -10.06 12.39 2.07
N HIS A 117 -10.97 11.51 1.71
CA HIS A 117 -11.04 10.14 2.22
C HIS A 117 -10.88 9.15 1.09
N LEU A 118 -10.11 8.09 1.35
CA LEU A 118 -10.11 6.85 0.57
C LEU A 118 -10.94 5.84 1.35
N ALA A 119 -12.13 5.55 0.87
CA ALA A 119 -12.97 4.51 1.43
C ALA A 119 -12.91 3.27 0.54
N HIS A 120 -12.94 2.08 1.15
CA HIS A 120 -12.95 0.81 0.42
C HIS A 120 -13.94 -0.18 1.00
N VAL A 121 -14.36 -1.11 0.14
CA VAL A 121 -15.12 -2.31 0.51
C VAL A 121 -14.35 -3.50 -0.05
N LEU A 122 -13.93 -4.42 0.84
CA LEU A 122 -13.22 -5.63 0.50
C LEU A 122 -14.16 -6.61 -0.23
N GLU A 123 -13.72 -7.09 -1.38
CA GLU A 123 -14.43 -8.08 -2.18
C GLU A 123 -13.84 -9.49 -1.97
N LEU A 124 -12.51 -9.56 -1.90
CA LEU A 124 -11.77 -10.81 -1.68
C LEU A 124 -10.63 -10.59 -0.65
N PRO A 125 -10.53 -11.44 0.37
CA PRO A 125 -11.54 -12.42 0.79
C PRO A 125 -12.81 -11.71 1.29
N ARG A 126 -13.96 -12.35 1.18
CA ARG A 126 -15.24 -11.77 1.64
C ARG A 126 -15.27 -11.49 3.14
N THR A 127 -14.55 -12.31 3.89
CA THR A 127 -14.35 -12.14 5.33
C THR A 127 -12.86 -12.04 5.61
N PRO A 128 -12.39 -10.96 6.25
CA PRO A 128 -11.00 -10.85 6.66
C PRO A 128 -10.57 -12.06 7.49
N GLY A 129 -9.41 -12.60 7.18
CA GLY A 129 -8.76 -13.66 7.94
C GLY A 129 -7.53 -13.13 8.68
N PRO A 130 -6.72 -14.02 9.27
CA PRO A 130 -5.57 -13.62 10.10
C PRO A 130 -4.59 -12.68 9.41
N VAL A 131 -4.30 -12.89 8.12
CA VAL A 131 -3.39 -12.01 7.36
C VAL A 131 -3.96 -10.61 7.21
N GLN A 132 -5.24 -10.49 6.88
CA GLN A 132 -5.91 -9.21 6.74
C GLN A 132 -5.98 -8.48 8.08
N GLU A 133 -6.28 -9.19 9.16
CA GLU A 133 -6.32 -8.63 10.51
C GLU A 133 -4.96 -8.06 10.93
N GLU A 134 -3.87 -8.80 10.69
CA GLU A 134 -2.51 -8.35 10.97
C GLU A 134 -2.12 -7.11 10.15
N LEU A 135 -2.55 -7.02 8.91
CA LEU A 135 -2.33 -5.86 8.04
C LEU A 135 -3.30 -4.70 8.29
N GLY A 136 -4.27 -4.88 9.21
CA GLY A 136 -5.31 -3.89 9.47
C GLY A 136 -6.32 -3.72 8.34
N ILE A 137 -6.43 -4.72 7.46
CA ILE A 137 -7.39 -4.72 6.36
C ILE A 137 -8.75 -5.13 6.92
N ARG A 138 -9.68 -4.19 6.93
CA ARG A 138 -11.07 -4.41 7.34
C ARG A 138 -11.95 -4.63 6.11
N ARG A 139 -13.12 -5.21 6.32
CA ARG A 139 -14.11 -5.35 5.25
C ARG A 139 -14.50 -4.01 4.66
N GLU A 140 -14.68 -3.02 5.50
CA GLU A 140 -14.98 -1.64 5.12
C GLU A 140 -14.13 -0.69 5.96
N ALA A 141 -13.53 0.29 5.33
CA ALA A 141 -12.80 1.34 6.02
C ALA A 141 -12.79 2.64 5.22
N SER A 142 -12.61 3.73 5.93
CA SER A 142 -12.40 5.06 5.36
C SER A 142 -11.15 5.65 5.99
N LEU A 143 -10.17 5.93 5.14
CA LEU A 143 -8.86 6.43 5.52
C LEU A 143 -8.71 7.88 5.08
N ILE A 144 -8.19 8.73 5.93
CA ILE A 144 -7.90 10.12 5.55
C ILE A 144 -6.71 10.12 4.59
N VAL A 145 -6.85 10.81 3.47
CA VAL A 145 -5.80 11.01 2.47
C VAL A 145 -5.40 12.48 2.48
N THR A 146 -4.13 12.75 2.64
CA THR A 146 -3.56 14.09 2.50
C THR A 146 -2.60 14.11 1.33
N VAL A 147 -2.75 15.09 0.44
CA VAL A 147 -1.79 15.34 -0.63
C VAL A 147 -0.69 16.23 -0.07
N ARG A 148 0.53 15.74 -0.12
CA ARG A 148 1.68 16.52 0.30
C ARG A 148 1.99 17.61 -0.73
N ASN A 149 2.23 18.84 -0.25
CA ASN A 149 2.87 19.85 -1.08
C ASN A 149 4.32 19.44 -1.39
N PRO A 150 4.71 19.21 -2.66
CA PRO A 150 6.06 18.81 -3.02
C PRO A 150 7.11 19.87 -2.71
N GLU A 151 6.73 21.15 -2.56
CA GLU A 151 7.61 22.26 -2.25
C GLU A 151 7.86 22.43 -0.74
N ALA A 152 7.10 21.72 0.09
CA ALA A 152 7.27 21.75 1.54
C ALA A 152 8.14 20.58 2.03
N ASP A 153 8.95 20.86 3.06
CA ASP A 153 9.73 19.82 3.73
C ASP A 153 8.84 18.70 4.26
N ALA A 154 9.28 17.45 4.06
CA ALA A 154 8.56 16.31 4.59
C ALA A 154 8.68 16.25 6.09
N PRO A 155 7.57 16.02 6.84
CA PRO A 155 7.70 15.62 8.23
C PRO A 155 8.61 14.39 8.33
N PRO A 156 9.46 14.27 9.36
CA PRO A 156 10.41 13.16 9.49
C PRO A 156 9.77 11.76 9.38
N GLN A 157 8.48 11.66 9.69
CA GLN A 157 7.72 10.40 9.67
C GLN A 157 7.08 10.10 8.30
N ALA A 158 7.12 11.03 7.35
CA ALA A 158 6.45 10.93 6.04
C ALA A 158 7.42 10.89 4.86
N GLY A 159 8.66 10.48 5.09
CA GLY A 159 9.68 10.34 4.06
C GLY A 159 9.80 8.94 3.49
N LEU A 160 10.19 8.84 2.23
CA LEU A 160 10.71 7.58 1.68
C LEU A 160 11.99 7.20 2.43
N PRO A 161 12.26 5.89 2.61
CA PRO A 161 13.56 5.45 3.13
C PRO A 161 14.69 6.09 2.34
N SER A 162 15.78 6.43 3.05
CA SER A 162 16.96 7.03 2.43
C SER A 162 17.44 6.21 1.23
N GLY A 163 17.60 6.87 0.08
CA GLY A 163 18.01 6.23 -1.17
C GLY A 163 16.87 5.83 -2.12
N ARG A 164 15.59 5.91 -1.71
CA ARG A 164 14.45 5.74 -2.61
C ARG A 164 13.86 7.08 -3.03
N ARG A 165 13.61 7.22 -4.32
CA ARG A 165 12.81 8.33 -4.88
C ARG A 165 11.49 7.78 -5.40
N ALA A 166 10.42 8.55 -5.22
CA ALA A 166 9.16 8.25 -5.87
C ALA A 166 9.32 8.38 -7.41
N ARG A 167 8.66 7.49 -8.13
CA ARG A 167 8.62 7.49 -9.60
C ARG A 167 7.18 7.80 -10.04
N TYR A 168 7.03 8.90 -10.75
CA TYR A 168 5.75 9.39 -11.25
C TYR A 168 5.71 9.41 -12.77
#